data_c7d325460f073f03a55bb6446d610ff3
#
_entry.id   c7d325460f073f03a55bb6446d610ff3
#
_cell.length_a   1.000
_cell.length_b   1.000
_cell.length_c   1.000
_cell.angle_alpha   90.00
_cell.angle_beta   90.00
_cell.angle_gamma   90.00
#
_symmetry.space_group_name_H-M   'P 1'
#
loop_
_entity.id
_entity.type
_entity.pdbx_description
1 polymer ?
#
loop_
_entity_poly.entity_id
_entity_poly.type
_entity_poly.pdbx_seq_one_letter_code
_entity_poly.pdbx_strand_id
1 'polypeptide(L)'
;MSKDLNPKKALIFRITHRDNIPWILDHGLHSANSKTLDANYINIGNADLIGKRNVHPVPQPPGGTLGDYVAFYFTPFSIMLFNIKTGWGGIRKRENQEIAMMVTSLNTLQERGVPFLFTDRHAYLATAQFFSDLARLDQIDWPRLQQRDFQADPEDPSKKERYQAEALVHKHLPVNILAGFVCYNDDSAAAINKSLADRNMTAKVVKKPDWYF
;
A
#
# COMPACT_ATOMS: atom_id res chain seq x y z
N MET A 1 -4.50 15.70 -7.67
CA MET A 1 -4.25 14.29 -7.30
C MET A 1 -4.44 13.32 -8.44
N SER A 2 -5.60 13.28 -9.12
CA SER A 2 -5.81 12.28 -10.19
C SER A 2 -4.74 12.28 -11.28
N LYS A 3 -4.26 13.46 -11.72
CA LYS A 3 -3.18 13.59 -12.72
C LYS A 3 -1.82 13.08 -12.26
N ASP A 4 -1.62 12.87 -10.95
CA ASP A 4 -0.37 12.33 -10.39
C ASP A 4 -0.32 10.80 -10.39
N LEU A 5 -1.49 10.14 -10.54
CA LEU A 5 -1.59 8.69 -10.72
C LEU A 5 -1.35 8.37 -12.19
N ASN A 6 -0.10 8.13 -12.55
CA ASN A 6 0.31 7.86 -13.93
C ASN A 6 1.61 7.06 -13.95
N PRO A 7 1.96 6.39 -15.06
CA PRO A 7 3.15 5.55 -15.15
C PRO A 7 4.46 6.33 -14.98
N LYS A 8 4.50 7.62 -15.33
CA LYS A 8 5.71 8.44 -15.22
C LYS A 8 6.13 8.66 -13.75
N LYS A 9 5.15 8.88 -12.85
CA LYS A 9 5.42 9.05 -11.41
C LYS A 9 5.45 7.72 -10.68
N ALA A 10 4.68 6.74 -11.12
CA ALA A 10 4.55 5.40 -10.55
C ALA A 10 4.44 5.41 -9.02
N LEU A 11 3.64 6.36 -8.48
CA LEU A 11 3.44 6.48 -7.03
C LEU A 11 2.72 5.26 -6.49
N ILE A 12 3.16 4.81 -5.32
CA ILE A 12 2.56 3.70 -4.59
C ILE A 12 2.29 4.11 -3.14
N PHE A 13 1.19 3.57 -2.60
CA PHE A 13 0.60 3.98 -1.33
C PHE A 13 0.35 2.77 -0.44
N ARG A 14 0.77 2.85 0.83
CA ARG A 14 0.44 1.83 1.82
C ARG A 14 -0.25 2.48 3.01
N ILE A 15 -1.40 1.93 3.39
CA ILE A 15 -2.11 2.32 4.61
C ILE A 15 -1.65 1.47 5.80
N THR A 16 -1.61 2.09 6.97
CA THR A 16 -1.33 1.41 8.25
C THR A 16 -2.09 2.10 9.38
N HIS A 17 -2.24 1.44 10.53
CA HIS A 17 -2.67 2.13 11.73
C HIS A 17 -1.60 3.14 12.15
N ARG A 18 -2.01 4.35 12.56
CA ARG A 18 -1.09 5.42 12.95
C ARG A 18 -0.11 4.99 14.05
N ASP A 19 -0.59 4.20 15.01
CA ASP A 19 0.21 3.77 16.15
C ASP A 19 1.28 2.71 15.81
N ASN A 20 1.28 2.19 14.57
CA ASN A 20 2.38 1.36 14.07
C ASN A 20 3.58 2.19 13.58
N ILE A 21 3.41 3.51 13.37
CA ILE A 21 4.46 4.38 12.81
C ILE A 21 5.74 4.35 13.64
N PRO A 22 5.71 4.44 15.00
CA PRO A 22 6.93 4.38 15.80
C PRO A 22 7.79 3.15 15.48
N TRP A 23 7.18 1.96 15.46
CA TRP A 23 7.89 0.72 15.15
C TRP A 23 8.41 0.71 13.70
N ILE A 24 7.61 1.18 12.74
CA ILE A 24 8.01 1.28 11.33
C ILE A 24 9.20 2.22 11.15
N LEU A 25 9.28 3.33 11.91
CA LEU A 25 10.41 4.24 11.85
C LEU A 25 11.71 3.59 12.33
N ASP A 26 11.64 2.69 13.31
CA ASP A 26 12.79 1.99 13.85
C ASP A 26 13.26 0.81 12.97
N HIS A 27 12.33 0.12 12.30
CA HIS A 27 12.60 -1.17 11.67
C HIS A 27 12.34 -1.19 10.16
N GLY A 28 11.63 -0.20 9.61
CA GLY A 28 11.11 -0.23 8.24
C GLY A 28 9.82 -1.03 8.11
N LEU A 29 9.41 -1.28 6.89
CA LEU A 29 8.25 -2.10 6.57
C LEU A 29 8.68 -3.53 6.29
N HIS A 30 8.19 -4.47 7.07
CA HIS A 30 8.44 -5.90 6.90
C HIS A 30 7.24 -6.62 6.28
N SER A 31 7.51 -7.65 5.48
CA SER A 31 6.50 -8.56 4.96
C SER A 31 5.87 -9.41 6.08
N ALA A 32 4.68 -9.96 5.84
CA ALA A 32 3.96 -10.75 6.84
C ALA A 32 4.73 -12.03 7.27
N ASN A 33 5.51 -12.61 6.37
CA ASN A 33 6.34 -13.81 6.64
C ASN A 33 7.73 -13.45 7.23
N SER A 34 7.99 -12.19 7.55
CA SER A 34 9.26 -11.80 8.18
C SER A 34 9.36 -12.37 9.60
N LYS A 35 10.60 -12.65 10.02
CA LYS A 35 10.91 -12.97 11.43
C LYS A 35 10.95 -11.72 12.31
N THR A 36 11.08 -10.54 11.71
CA THR A 36 11.07 -9.25 12.40
C THR A 36 9.65 -8.71 12.37
N LEU A 37 8.91 -8.96 13.44
CA LEU A 37 7.52 -8.55 13.60
C LEU A 37 7.34 -7.82 14.93
N ASP A 38 6.46 -6.83 14.94
CA ASP A 38 5.99 -6.19 16.15
C ASP A 38 4.87 -7.02 16.78
N ALA A 39 5.05 -7.49 18.02
CA ALA A 39 4.00 -8.20 18.76
C ALA A 39 2.75 -7.35 19.02
N ASN A 40 2.91 -6.02 19.00
CA ASN A 40 1.82 -5.04 19.21
C ASN A 40 1.29 -4.44 17.90
N TYR A 41 1.69 -4.97 16.73
CA TYR A 41 1.28 -4.43 15.44
C TYR A 41 -0.24 -4.46 15.26
N ILE A 42 -0.82 -3.29 15.08
CA ILE A 42 -2.27 -3.15 14.88
C ILE A 42 -2.59 -3.44 13.42
N ASN A 43 -3.11 -4.63 13.17
CA ASN A 43 -3.55 -5.03 11.84
C ASN A 43 -4.88 -4.33 11.50
N ILE A 44 -4.93 -3.71 10.32
CA ILE A 44 -6.13 -3.04 9.79
C ILE A 44 -6.73 -3.76 8.57
N GLY A 45 -6.06 -4.81 8.08
CA GLY A 45 -6.47 -5.57 6.91
C GLY A 45 -7.48 -6.68 7.22
N ASN A 46 -7.93 -7.36 6.17
CA ASN A 46 -8.74 -8.56 6.28
C ASN A 46 -7.85 -9.74 6.69
N ALA A 47 -8.06 -10.29 7.90
CA ALA A 47 -7.23 -11.35 8.47
C ALA A 47 -7.26 -12.64 7.62
N ASP A 48 -8.44 -13.02 7.08
CA ASP A 48 -8.58 -14.22 6.25
C ASP A 48 -7.79 -14.10 4.95
N LEU A 49 -7.87 -12.91 4.32
CA LEU A 49 -7.12 -12.63 3.09
C LEU A 49 -5.60 -12.62 3.37
N ILE A 50 -5.17 -12.05 4.48
CA ILE A 50 -3.76 -12.05 4.89
C ILE A 50 -3.27 -13.50 5.05
N GLY A 51 -4.02 -14.34 5.76
CA GLY A 51 -3.68 -15.75 5.92
C GLY A 51 -3.55 -16.49 4.58
N LYS A 52 -4.49 -16.27 3.66
CA LYS A 52 -4.45 -16.86 2.31
C LYS A 52 -3.26 -16.36 1.49
N ARG A 53 -2.90 -15.08 1.60
CA ARG A 53 -1.74 -14.48 0.91
C ARG A 53 -0.42 -15.07 1.41
N ASN A 54 -0.31 -15.41 2.70
CA ASN A 54 0.92 -15.92 3.28
C ASN A 54 1.42 -17.22 2.63
N VAL A 55 0.54 -17.95 1.96
CA VAL A 55 0.85 -19.22 1.29
C VAL A 55 0.61 -19.18 -0.23
N HIS A 56 0.12 -18.07 -0.77
CA HIS A 56 -0.17 -17.93 -2.20
C HIS A 56 1.12 -17.70 -3.01
N PRO A 57 1.48 -18.60 -3.95
CA PRO A 57 2.75 -18.53 -4.66
C PRO A 57 2.83 -17.33 -5.60
N VAL A 58 4.03 -16.76 -5.74
CA VAL A 58 4.37 -15.70 -6.70
C VAL A 58 5.14 -16.32 -7.86
N PRO A 59 4.62 -16.26 -9.10
CA PRO A 59 5.19 -16.98 -10.25
C PRO A 59 6.45 -16.33 -10.84
N GLN A 60 6.70 -15.05 -10.52
CA GLN A 60 7.84 -14.28 -11.05
C GLN A 60 8.99 -14.21 -10.02
N PRO A 61 10.27 -14.21 -10.45
CA PRO A 61 11.38 -13.91 -9.55
C PRO A 61 11.21 -12.55 -8.85
N PRO A 62 11.59 -12.47 -7.54
CA PRO A 62 12.35 -13.44 -6.75
C PRO A 62 11.53 -14.61 -6.20
N GLY A 63 10.23 -14.74 -6.50
CA GLY A 63 9.41 -15.87 -6.12
C GLY A 63 8.90 -15.81 -4.67
N GLY A 64 8.74 -16.96 -4.04
CA GLY A 64 8.15 -17.08 -2.71
C GLY A 64 6.62 -17.01 -2.74
N THR A 65 6.03 -16.42 -1.70
CA THR A 65 4.58 -16.23 -1.58
C THR A 65 4.22 -14.75 -1.44
N LEU A 66 2.95 -14.38 -1.60
CA LEU A 66 2.49 -12.99 -1.39
C LEU A 66 2.74 -12.51 0.05
N GLY A 67 2.87 -13.43 1.02
CA GLY A 67 3.27 -13.13 2.38
C GLY A 67 4.72 -12.67 2.52
N ASP A 68 5.57 -12.91 1.50
CA ASP A 68 6.97 -12.45 1.48
C ASP A 68 7.10 -11.02 0.92
N TYR A 69 5.96 -10.35 0.63
CA TYR A 69 5.97 -9.01 0.05
C TYR A 69 5.20 -8.01 0.91
N VAL A 70 5.70 -6.79 0.95
CA VAL A 70 5.01 -5.62 1.48
C VAL A 70 4.18 -5.03 0.35
N ALA A 71 2.85 -5.14 0.46
CA ALA A 71 1.93 -4.68 -0.58
C ALA A 71 1.65 -3.18 -0.48
N PHE A 72 1.63 -2.52 -1.65
CA PHE A 72 1.21 -1.14 -1.85
C PHE A 72 0.13 -1.07 -2.93
N TYR A 73 -0.66 -0.02 -2.93
CA TYR A 73 -1.64 0.29 -3.97
C TYR A 73 -1.12 1.39 -4.91
N PHE A 74 -1.63 1.45 -6.13
CA PHE A 74 -1.34 2.55 -7.07
C PHE A 74 -2.25 3.77 -6.88
N THR A 75 -3.06 3.77 -5.83
CA THR A 75 -3.97 4.87 -5.46
C THR A 75 -4.10 4.99 -3.96
N PRO A 76 -4.23 6.20 -3.39
CA PRO A 76 -4.59 6.37 -1.98
C PRO A 76 -6.03 5.94 -1.70
N PHE A 77 -6.90 5.92 -2.71
CA PHE A 77 -8.31 5.55 -2.61
C PHE A 77 -8.52 4.05 -2.75
N SER A 78 -7.72 3.24 -2.05
CA SER A 78 -7.82 1.79 -2.14
C SER A 78 -9.18 1.28 -1.64
N ILE A 79 -9.65 0.18 -2.23
CA ILE A 79 -10.86 -0.52 -1.75
C ILE A 79 -10.69 -0.94 -0.29
N MET A 80 -9.47 -1.29 0.14
CA MET A 80 -9.21 -1.62 1.54
C MET A 80 -9.49 -0.43 2.47
N LEU A 81 -9.08 0.80 2.11
CA LEU A 81 -9.39 1.99 2.90
C LEU A 81 -10.90 2.23 2.98
N PHE A 82 -11.62 2.05 1.87
CA PHE A 82 -13.08 2.12 1.83
C PHE A 82 -13.71 1.08 2.76
N ASN A 83 -13.24 -0.17 2.72
CA ASN A 83 -13.73 -1.26 3.57
C ASN A 83 -13.48 -0.98 5.07
N ILE A 84 -12.31 -0.42 5.42
CA ILE A 84 -11.98 -0.03 6.80
C ILE A 84 -12.93 1.09 7.26
N LYS A 85 -13.21 2.09 6.41
CA LYS A 85 -14.10 3.21 6.76
C LYS A 85 -15.56 2.76 6.93
N THR A 86 -16.02 1.83 6.09
CA THR A 86 -17.41 1.37 6.07
C THR A 86 -17.68 0.14 6.94
N GLY A 87 -16.65 -0.64 7.27
CA GLY A 87 -16.79 -1.95 7.93
C GLY A 87 -17.18 -3.07 6.95
N TRP A 88 -17.09 -2.83 5.64
CA TRP A 88 -17.47 -3.80 4.62
C TRP A 88 -16.65 -5.10 4.73
N GLY A 89 -17.30 -6.24 4.51
CA GLY A 89 -16.65 -7.55 4.54
C GLY A 89 -16.19 -7.98 5.93
N GLY A 90 -16.82 -7.49 7.00
CA GLY A 90 -16.49 -7.86 8.39
C GLY A 90 -15.18 -7.22 8.90
N ILE A 91 -14.62 -6.26 8.15
CA ILE A 91 -13.41 -5.54 8.58
C ILE A 91 -13.78 -4.58 9.71
N ARG A 92 -12.94 -4.53 10.76
CA ARG A 92 -13.14 -3.60 11.86
C ARG A 92 -13.13 -2.16 11.32
N LYS A 93 -14.25 -1.46 11.53
CA LYS A 93 -14.38 -0.05 11.19
C LYS A 93 -13.40 0.80 12.01
N ARG A 94 -12.76 1.77 11.33
CA ARG A 94 -11.83 2.71 11.96
C ARG A 94 -12.07 4.12 11.45
N GLU A 95 -11.74 5.09 12.30
CA GLU A 95 -11.80 6.49 11.89
C GLU A 95 -10.59 6.87 11.04
N ASN A 96 -10.78 7.83 10.13
CA ASN A 96 -9.73 8.27 9.21
C ASN A 96 -8.45 8.74 9.94
N GLN A 97 -8.59 9.36 11.12
CA GLN A 97 -7.47 9.81 11.93
C GLN A 97 -6.62 8.68 12.53
N GLU A 98 -7.14 7.45 12.58
CA GLU A 98 -6.38 6.27 13.01
C GLU A 98 -5.49 5.74 11.88
N ILE A 99 -5.71 6.17 10.63
CA ILE A 99 -5.03 5.64 9.44
C ILE A 99 -4.00 6.64 8.94
N ALA A 100 -2.76 6.17 8.79
CA ALA A 100 -1.71 6.87 8.09
C ALA A 100 -1.41 6.20 6.74
N MET A 101 -1.00 6.99 5.74
CA MET A 101 -0.52 6.47 4.47
C MET A 101 0.97 6.75 4.32
N MET A 102 1.72 5.77 3.86
CA MET A 102 3.11 5.89 3.47
C MET A 102 3.18 5.94 1.95
N VAL A 103 4.02 6.82 1.42
CA VAL A 103 4.13 7.07 -0.02
C VAL A 103 5.57 6.85 -0.46
N THR A 104 5.73 6.18 -1.59
CA THR A 104 6.97 6.09 -2.37
C THR A 104 6.63 5.91 -3.85
N SER A 105 7.58 5.51 -4.70
CA SER A 105 7.33 5.21 -6.11
C SER A 105 8.14 4.00 -6.56
N LEU A 106 7.68 3.30 -7.60
CA LEU A 106 8.45 2.22 -8.21
C LEU A 106 9.77 2.72 -8.80
N ASN A 107 9.81 3.96 -9.30
CA ASN A 107 11.04 4.59 -9.77
C ASN A 107 12.07 4.67 -8.64
N THR A 108 11.66 5.14 -7.45
CA THR A 108 12.55 5.21 -6.28
C THR A 108 13.02 3.82 -5.85
N LEU A 109 12.14 2.81 -5.88
CA LEU A 109 12.53 1.43 -5.56
C LEU A 109 13.62 0.93 -6.53
N GLN A 110 13.43 1.16 -7.83
CA GLN A 110 14.40 0.78 -8.86
C GLN A 110 15.74 1.50 -8.69
N GLU A 111 15.71 2.82 -8.50
CA GLU A 111 16.92 3.65 -8.28
C GLU A 111 17.71 3.22 -7.04
N ARG A 112 17.02 2.74 -6.01
CA ARG A 112 17.63 2.27 -4.74
C ARG A 112 17.93 0.77 -4.72
N GLY A 113 17.70 0.06 -5.83
CA GLY A 113 17.97 -1.38 -5.91
C GLY A 113 17.09 -2.24 -5.00
N VAL A 114 15.90 -1.75 -4.61
CA VAL A 114 14.95 -2.51 -3.78
C VAL A 114 14.17 -3.45 -4.68
N PRO A 115 14.22 -4.79 -4.47
CA PRO A 115 13.49 -5.74 -5.31
C PRO A 115 11.98 -5.58 -5.15
N PHE A 116 11.27 -5.51 -6.28
CA PHE A 116 9.82 -5.43 -6.30
C PHE A 116 9.23 -6.13 -7.52
N LEU A 117 7.93 -6.40 -7.42
CA LEU A 117 7.05 -6.75 -8.52
C LEU A 117 5.85 -5.81 -8.51
N PHE A 118 5.08 -5.81 -9.58
CA PHE A 118 3.74 -5.21 -9.59
C PHE A 118 2.78 -6.05 -10.41
N THR A 119 1.49 -5.87 -10.20
CA THR A 119 0.43 -6.64 -10.87
C THR A 119 -0.55 -5.70 -11.56
N ASP A 120 -1.21 -6.20 -12.62
CA ASP A 120 -2.25 -5.47 -13.36
C ASP A 120 -3.59 -5.38 -12.61
N ARG A 121 -3.77 -6.24 -11.60
CA ARG A 121 -4.98 -6.38 -10.79
C ARG A 121 -4.63 -6.91 -9.40
N HIS A 122 -5.65 -7.23 -8.59
CA HIS A 122 -5.44 -7.81 -7.27
C HIS A 122 -4.55 -9.06 -7.34
N ALA A 123 -3.40 -9.03 -6.68
CA ALA A 123 -2.34 -10.03 -6.81
C ALA A 123 -2.74 -11.46 -6.40
N TYR A 124 -3.77 -11.60 -5.57
CA TYR A 124 -4.29 -12.92 -5.14
C TYR A 124 -5.08 -13.64 -6.22
N LEU A 125 -5.51 -12.98 -7.28
CA LEU A 125 -6.31 -13.59 -8.34
C LEU A 125 -5.44 -14.46 -9.26
N ALA A 126 -5.94 -15.63 -9.65
CA ALA A 126 -5.26 -16.52 -10.58
C ALA A 126 -5.02 -15.87 -11.97
N THR A 127 -5.80 -14.85 -12.32
CA THR A 127 -5.67 -14.09 -13.56
C THR A 127 -4.69 -12.91 -13.46
N ALA A 128 -4.09 -12.65 -12.29
CA ALA A 128 -3.15 -11.57 -12.10
C ALA A 128 -1.85 -11.84 -12.87
N GLN A 129 -1.41 -10.84 -13.63
CA GLN A 129 -0.12 -10.85 -14.28
C GLN A 129 0.89 -10.11 -13.41
N PHE A 130 2.10 -10.66 -13.29
CA PHE A 130 3.18 -10.10 -12.49
C PHE A 130 4.26 -9.54 -13.39
N PHE A 131 4.79 -8.38 -13.04
CA PHE A 131 5.79 -7.65 -13.80
C PHE A 131 6.90 -7.15 -12.88
N SER A 132 8.14 -7.12 -13.40
CA SER A 132 9.33 -6.51 -12.75
C SER A 132 9.89 -5.34 -13.55
N ASP A 133 9.45 -5.16 -14.80
CA ASP A 133 9.93 -4.12 -15.71
C ASP A 133 8.98 -2.93 -15.72
N LEU A 134 9.48 -1.73 -15.37
CA LEU A 134 8.71 -0.48 -15.38
C LEU A 134 8.16 -0.09 -16.76
N ALA A 135 8.73 -0.62 -17.85
CA ALA A 135 8.17 -0.44 -19.19
C ALA A 135 6.75 -1.03 -19.32
N ARG A 136 6.37 -1.95 -18.43
CA ARG A 136 5.05 -2.58 -18.38
C ARG A 136 4.04 -1.86 -17.48
N LEU A 137 4.35 -0.64 -17.00
CA LEU A 137 3.40 0.19 -16.22
C LEU A 137 2.19 0.64 -17.04
N ASP A 138 2.20 0.47 -18.35
CA ASP A 138 1.05 0.62 -19.24
C ASP A 138 -0.05 -0.43 -18.98
N GLN A 139 0.28 -1.56 -18.32
CA GLN A 139 -0.68 -2.61 -17.95
C GLN A 139 -1.57 -2.23 -16.74
N ILE A 140 -1.23 -1.17 -16.03
CA ILE A 140 -2.07 -0.61 -14.95
C ILE A 140 -3.19 0.22 -15.56
N ASP A 141 -4.42 0.02 -15.10
CA ASP A 141 -5.60 0.78 -15.54
C ASP A 141 -5.62 2.19 -14.89
N TRP A 142 -4.65 3.03 -15.28
CA TRP A 142 -4.50 4.39 -14.75
C TRP A 142 -5.76 5.23 -14.87
N PRO A 143 -6.53 5.19 -15.98
CA PRO A 143 -7.79 5.94 -16.07
C PRO A 143 -8.77 5.60 -14.97
N ARG A 144 -8.93 4.32 -14.63
CA ARG A 144 -9.82 3.88 -13.54
C ARG A 144 -9.35 4.37 -12.18
N LEU A 145 -8.05 4.28 -11.90
CA LEU A 145 -7.47 4.80 -10.66
C LEU A 145 -7.66 6.31 -10.54
N GLN A 146 -7.51 7.06 -11.63
CA GLN A 146 -7.71 8.51 -11.68
C GLN A 146 -9.17 8.91 -11.44
N GLN A 147 -10.11 8.13 -11.96
CA GLN A 147 -11.56 8.34 -11.82
C GLN A 147 -12.09 7.90 -10.46
N ARG A 148 -11.31 7.13 -9.68
CA ARG A 148 -11.74 6.48 -8.43
C ARG A 148 -12.94 5.55 -8.63
N ASP A 149 -13.04 4.94 -9.82
CA ASP A 149 -14.16 4.11 -10.21
C ASP A 149 -13.89 2.63 -9.97
N PHE A 150 -14.35 2.14 -8.81
CA PHE A 150 -14.29 0.72 -8.41
C PHE A 150 -15.67 0.11 -8.18
N GLN A 151 -16.74 0.75 -8.66
CA GLN A 151 -18.09 0.20 -8.58
C GLN A 151 -18.21 -1.02 -9.49
N ALA A 152 -19.06 -1.96 -9.09
CA ALA A 152 -19.35 -3.12 -9.93
C ALA A 152 -19.98 -2.67 -11.26
N ASP A 153 -19.56 -3.29 -12.34
CA ASP A 153 -20.02 -3.00 -13.68
C ASP A 153 -20.32 -4.32 -14.41
N PRO A 154 -21.58 -4.62 -14.74
CA PRO A 154 -21.93 -5.85 -15.43
C PRO A 154 -21.28 -6.00 -16.82
N GLU A 155 -21.01 -4.86 -17.49
CA GLU A 155 -20.36 -4.84 -18.80
C GLU A 155 -18.83 -4.96 -18.72
N ASP A 156 -18.26 -4.66 -17.55
CA ASP A 156 -16.82 -4.82 -17.27
C ASP A 156 -16.60 -5.48 -15.89
N PRO A 157 -16.87 -6.78 -15.76
CA PRO A 157 -16.77 -7.50 -14.48
C PRO A 157 -15.38 -7.44 -13.84
N SER A 158 -14.33 -7.32 -14.64
CA SER A 158 -12.95 -7.24 -14.16
C SER A 158 -12.50 -5.85 -13.72
N LYS A 159 -13.32 -4.82 -13.88
CA LYS A 159 -13.01 -3.42 -13.53
C LYS A 159 -12.53 -3.28 -12.08
N LYS A 160 -13.27 -3.86 -11.15
CA LYS A 160 -12.94 -3.83 -9.72
C LYS A 160 -11.64 -4.56 -9.40
N GLU A 161 -11.32 -5.62 -10.13
CA GLU A 161 -10.08 -6.37 -9.97
C GLU A 161 -8.87 -5.55 -10.41
N ARG A 162 -8.94 -4.90 -11.60
CA ARG A 162 -7.89 -4.02 -12.13
C ARG A 162 -7.67 -2.78 -11.26
N TYR A 163 -8.73 -2.24 -10.65
CA TYR A 163 -8.59 -1.13 -9.70
C TYR A 163 -7.74 -1.50 -8.48
N GLN A 164 -7.57 -2.78 -8.19
CA GLN A 164 -6.78 -3.30 -7.08
C GLN A 164 -5.38 -3.76 -7.50
N ALA A 165 -4.84 -3.23 -8.60
CA ALA A 165 -3.45 -3.43 -8.97
C ALA A 165 -2.52 -3.10 -7.79
N GLU A 166 -1.49 -3.94 -7.59
CA GLU A 166 -0.60 -3.86 -6.44
C GLU A 166 0.86 -3.68 -6.86
N ALA A 167 1.62 -2.95 -6.07
CA ALA A 167 3.07 -3.02 -6.05
C ALA A 167 3.52 -3.84 -4.83
N LEU A 168 4.44 -4.76 -5.03
CA LEU A 168 4.83 -5.80 -4.10
C LEU A 168 6.34 -5.67 -3.82
N VAL A 169 6.72 -5.08 -2.70
CA VAL A 169 8.12 -4.92 -2.29
C VAL A 169 8.59 -6.18 -1.58
N HIS A 170 9.67 -6.79 -2.07
CA HIS A 170 10.14 -8.07 -1.53
C HIS A 170 10.76 -7.93 -0.15
N LYS A 171 10.23 -8.66 0.81
CA LYS A 171 10.67 -8.82 2.23
C LYS A 171 10.65 -7.56 3.07
N HIS A 172 11.36 -6.51 2.68
CA HIS A 172 11.59 -5.35 3.54
C HIS A 172 11.74 -4.06 2.73
N LEU A 173 11.16 -2.97 3.23
CA LEU A 173 11.37 -1.61 2.72
C LEU A 173 11.94 -0.72 3.84
N PRO A 174 13.18 -0.24 3.71
CA PRO A 174 13.75 0.74 4.64
C PRO A 174 12.97 2.06 4.65
N VAL A 175 12.86 2.69 5.82
CA VAL A 175 12.10 3.95 5.99
C VAL A 175 12.61 5.08 5.12
N ASN A 176 13.91 5.17 4.89
CA ASN A 176 14.55 6.22 4.08
C ASN A 176 14.22 6.14 2.58
N ILE A 177 13.51 5.10 2.16
CA ILE A 177 12.95 4.95 0.79
C ILE A 177 11.56 5.60 0.67
N LEU A 178 10.90 5.89 1.79
CA LEU A 178 9.62 6.57 1.79
C LEU A 178 9.80 8.05 1.40
N ALA A 179 8.95 8.53 0.51
CA ALA A 179 8.86 9.95 0.17
C ALA A 179 8.19 10.77 1.28
N GLY A 180 7.43 10.11 2.16
CA GLY A 180 6.78 10.72 3.33
C GLY A 180 5.51 10.01 3.76
N PHE A 181 4.82 10.70 4.68
CA PHE A 181 3.59 10.25 5.30
C PHE A 181 2.44 11.19 4.94
N VAL A 182 1.25 10.63 4.77
CA VAL A 182 0.01 11.36 4.59
C VAL A 182 -0.95 11.00 5.74
N CYS A 183 -1.60 12.00 6.30
CA CYS A 183 -2.53 11.86 7.41
C CYS A 183 -3.81 12.67 7.19
N TYR A 184 -4.83 12.36 7.98
CA TYR A 184 -6.16 12.94 7.82
C TYR A 184 -6.26 14.34 8.42
N ASN A 185 -5.77 14.56 9.64
CA ASN A 185 -5.93 15.80 10.39
C ASN A 185 -4.64 16.24 11.11
N ASP A 186 -4.70 17.37 11.81
CA ASP A 186 -3.56 17.94 12.51
C ASP A 186 -3.10 17.08 13.69
N ASP A 187 -4.02 16.41 14.40
CA ASP A 187 -3.67 15.51 15.51
C ASP A 187 -2.86 14.30 15.01
N SER A 188 -3.26 13.74 13.86
CA SER A 188 -2.51 12.65 13.23
C SER A 188 -1.15 13.12 12.73
N ALA A 189 -1.07 14.35 12.18
CA ALA A 189 0.20 14.94 11.75
C ALA A 189 1.12 15.17 12.95
N ALA A 190 0.60 15.73 14.05
CA ALA A 190 1.35 15.97 15.28
C ALA A 190 1.91 14.67 15.87
N ALA A 191 1.12 13.59 15.91
CA ALA A 191 1.56 12.28 16.39
C ALA A 191 2.71 11.70 15.55
N ILE A 192 2.62 11.79 14.20
CA ILE A 192 3.69 11.33 13.32
C ILE A 192 4.95 12.19 13.47
N ASN A 193 4.80 13.51 13.50
CA ASN A 193 5.93 14.44 13.69
C ASN A 193 6.63 14.22 15.04
N LYS A 194 5.85 13.98 16.12
CA LYS A 194 6.42 13.62 17.43
C LYS A 194 7.25 12.33 17.33
N SER A 195 6.72 11.29 16.69
CA SER A 195 7.43 10.01 16.51
C SER A 195 8.73 10.15 15.73
N LEU A 196 8.78 11.05 14.74
CA LEU A 196 9.99 11.41 14.00
C LEU A 196 10.99 12.15 14.88
N ALA A 197 10.51 13.18 15.63
CA ALA A 197 11.36 13.98 16.50
C ALA A 197 12.00 13.15 17.63
N ASP A 198 11.24 12.25 18.25
CA ASP A 198 11.72 11.34 19.30
C ASP A 198 12.90 10.43 18.79
N ARG A 199 13.08 10.33 17.47
CA ARG A 199 14.12 9.51 16.79
C ARG A 199 15.17 10.35 16.07
N ASN A 200 15.15 11.66 16.20
CA ASN A 200 15.96 12.61 15.43
C ASN A 200 15.87 12.36 13.89
N MET A 201 14.69 11.92 13.44
CA MET A 201 14.41 11.67 12.02
C MET A 201 13.63 12.83 11.40
N THR A 202 13.83 13.05 10.11
CA THR A 202 13.06 14.01 9.32
C THR A 202 12.39 13.29 8.16
N ALA A 203 11.09 13.55 7.97
CA ALA A 203 10.34 13.09 6.82
C ALA A 203 9.22 14.08 6.50
N LYS A 204 8.75 14.07 5.26
CA LYS A 204 7.61 14.89 4.86
C LYS A 204 6.32 14.30 5.46
N VAL A 205 5.60 15.09 6.25
CA VAL A 205 4.26 14.75 6.76
C VAL A 205 3.26 15.73 6.15
N VAL A 206 2.24 15.23 5.48
CA VAL A 206 1.28 16.04 4.73
C VAL A 206 -0.14 15.70 5.14
N LYS A 207 -0.90 16.72 5.56
CA LYS A 207 -2.34 16.58 5.79
C LYS A 207 -3.10 16.61 4.46
N LYS A 208 -3.86 15.54 4.16
CA LYS A 208 -4.65 15.36 2.95
C LYS A 208 -5.98 14.67 3.27
N PRO A 209 -6.94 15.36 3.92
CA PRO A 209 -8.24 14.77 4.22
C PRO A 209 -9.00 14.33 2.97
N ASP A 210 -8.77 14.98 1.83
CA ASP A 210 -9.33 14.65 0.52
C ASP A 210 -8.82 13.31 -0.08
N TRP A 211 -7.85 12.65 0.57
CA TRP A 211 -7.36 11.32 0.19
C TRP A 211 -8.03 10.18 0.98
N TYR A 212 -8.96 10.50 1.85
CA TYR A 212 -9.73 9.55 2.67
C TYR A 212 -11.20 9.49 2.21
N PHE A 213 -11.96 8.52 2.71
CA PHE A 213 -13.40 8.35 2.46
C PHE A 213 -14.25 8.93 3.58
#